data_c24cb88b5c846fa5501bf6bff637042b
#
_entry.id   c24cb88b5c846fa5501bf6bff637042b
#
_cell.length_a   1.000
_cell.length_b   1.000
_cell.length_c   1.000
_cell.angle_alpha   90.00
_cell.angle_beta   90.00
_cell.angle_gamma   90.00
#
_symmetry.space_group_name_H-M   'P 1'
#
loop_
_entity.id
_entity.type
_entity.pdbx_description
1 polymer ?
#
loop_
_entity_poly.entity_id
_entity_poly.type
_entity_poly.pdbx_seq_one_letter_code
_entity_poly.pdbx_strand_id
1 'polypeptide(L)' 'MSAGKRKTYNTKLDRWMAANGVKPAHLAQESGYSRQHLLRIRAGRMEPTRRCIAEIVAACRRLSHKPVRASELFELGD' A
#
# COMPACT_ATOMS: atom_id res chain seq x y z
N MET A 1 15.71 -15.72 14.73
CA MET A 1 15.29 -15.48 14.30
C MET A 1 14.58 -14.86 13.59
N SER A 2 14.33 -14.32 13.39
CA SER A 2 13.47 -13.56 12.61
C SER A 2 13.52 -13.85 11.19
N ALA A 3 13.87 -15.00 10.91
CA ALA A 3 13.87 -15.46 9.55
C ALA A 3 12.49 -15.20 8.99
N GLY A 4 12.43 -14.80 7.76
CA GLY A 4 11.17 -14.53 7.12
C GLY A 4 10.58 -13.17 7.45
N LYS A 5 11.25 -12.41 8.25
CA LYS A 5 10.75 -11.09 8.55
C LYS A 5 10.72 -10.26 7.28
N ARG A 6 9.58 -9.69 6.99
CA ARG A 6 9.43 -8.87 5.81
C ARG A 6 10.10 -7.52 6.02
N LYS A 7 10.74 -7.04 4.96
CA LYS A 7 11.34 -5.73 5.00
C LYS A 7 10.23 -4.68 5.08
N THR A 8 10.39 -3.73 5.98
CA THR A 8 9.41 -2.68 6.19
C THR A 8 9.97 -1.34 5.73
N TYR A 9 9.19 -0.63 4.95
CA TYR A 9 9.56 0.71 4.50
C TYR A 9 8.87 1.75 5.36
N ASN A 10 9.37 2.96 5.30
CA ASN A 10 8.86 4.01 6.17
C ASN A 10 7.80 4.89 5.52
N THR A 11 7.11 4.38 4.51
CA THR A 11 6.02 5.10 3.90
C THR A 11 4.72 4.85 4.65
N LYS A 12 3.78 5.79 4.51
CA LYS A 12 2.47 5.61 5.13
C LYS A 12 1.79 4.35 4.62
N LEU A 13 1.87 4.09 3.32
CA LEU A 13 1.24 2.91 2.76
C LEU A 13 1.78 1.64 3.38
N ASP A 14 3.10 1.53 3.46
CA ASP A 14 3.67 0.30 3.97
C ASP A 14 3.36 0.12 5.46
N ARG A 15 3.38 1.21 6.22
CA ARG A 15 3.03 1.13 7.64
C ARG A 15 1.57 0.74 7.82
N TRP A 16 0.69 1.30 6.98
CA TRP A 16 -0.72 0.95 7.05
C TRP A 16 -0.95 -0.52 6.74
N MET A 17 -0.26 -1.01 5.69
CA MET A 17 -0.39 -2.42 5.32
C MET A 17 0.04 -3.32 6.47
N ALA A 18 1.16 -3.00 7.10
CA ALA A 18 1.65 -3.81 8.20
C ALA A 18 0.68 -3.79 9.38
N ALA A 19 0.15 -2.61 9.69
CA ALA A 19 -0.76 -2.46 10.82
C ALA A 19 -2.08 -3.18 10.60
N ASN A 20 -2.48 -3.33 9.35
CA ASN A 20 -3.77 -3.95 9.03
C ASN A 20 -3.66 -5.35 8.45
N GLY A 21 -2.45 -5.91 8.48
CA GLY A 21 -2.26 -7.29 8.03
C GLY A 21 -2.47 -7.49 6.54
N VAL A 22 -2.28 -6.45 5.73
CA VAL A 22 -2.46 -6.56 4.30
C VAL A 22 -1.14 -6.95 3.67
N LYS A 23 -1.13 -8.06 2.95
CA LYS A 23 0.08 -8.57 2.32
C LYS A 23 0.26 -7.97 0.94
N PRO A 24 1.51 -7.79 0.49
CA PRO A 24 1.75 -7.22 -0.84
C PRO A 24 1.07 -7.99 -1.97
N ALA A 25 1.05 -9.33 -1.88
CA ALA A 25 0.40 -10.12 -2.91
C ALA A 25 -1.09 -9.84 -2.98
N HIS A 26 -1.73 -9.67 -1.83
CA HIS A 26 -3.15 -9.39 -1.78
C HIS A 26 -3.46 -8.01 -2.35
N LEU A 27 -2.62 -7.04 -2.02
CA LEU A 27 -2.84 -5.70 -2.55
C LEU A 27 -2.66 -5.67 -4.06
N ALA A 28 -1.66 -6.39 -4.56
CA ALA A 28 -1.44 -6.46 -5.99
C ALA A 28 -2.66 -7.06 -6.70
N GLN A 29 -3.18 -8.14 -6.14
CA GLN A 29 -4.32 -8.81 -6.74
C GLN A 29 -5.56 -7.90 -6.75
N GLU A 30 -5.82 -7.22 -5.63
CA GLU A 30 -7.00 -6.39 -5.53
C GLU A 30 -6.91 -5.10 -6.34
N SER A 31 -5.72 -4.53 -6.42
CA SER A 31 -5.57 -3.25 -7.11
C SER A 31 -5.34 -3.39 -8.60
N GLY A 32 -4.91 -4.56 -9.04
CA GLY A 32 -4.61 -4.79 -10.44
C GLY A 32 -3.22 -4.35 -10.85
N TYR A 33 -2.41 -3.87 -9.92
CA TYR A 33 -1.03 -3.50 -10.20
C TYR A 33 -0.08 -4.65 -9.88
N SER A 34 1.07 -4.68 -10.54
CA SER A 34 2.05 -5.71 -10.26
C SER A 34 2.67 -5.48 -8.89
N ARG A 35 3.19 -6.55 -8.30
CA ARG A 35 3.88 -6.45 -7.03
C ARG A 35 5.11 -5.56 -7.13
N GLN A 36 5.79 -5.62 -8.27
CA GLN A 36 6.95 -4.79 -8.53
C GLN A 36 6.59 -3.31 -8.53
N HIS A 37 5.49 -2.98 -9.20
CA HIS A 37 5.01 -1.61 -9.25
C HIS A 37 4.68 -1.10 -7.85
N LEU A 38 3.95 -1.92 -7.10
CA LEU A 38 3.56 -1.54 -5.75
C LEU A 38 4.76 -1.45 -4.81
N LEU A 39 5.77 -2.29 -5.04
CA LEU A 39 6.97 -2.23 -4.23
C LEU A 39 7.64 -0.87 -4.33
N ARG A 40 7.73 -0.35 -5.55
CA ARG A 40 8.34 0.97 -5.74
C ARG A 40 7.58 2.05 -5.00
N ILE A 41 6.25 1.96 -5.02
CA ILE A 41 5.43 2.93 -4.31
C ILE A 41 5.59 2.77 -2.80
N ARG A 42 5.55 1.54 -2.30
CA ARG A 42 5.72 1.27 -0.88
C ARG A 42 7.07 1.73 -0.36
N ALA A 43 8.08 1.62 -1.20
CA ALA A 43 9.43 2.00 -0.80
C ALA A 43 9.70 3.50 -0.97
N GLY A 44 8.75 4.23 -1.51
CA GLY A 44 8.92 5.66 -1.71
C GLY A 44 9.79 6.01 -2.89
N ARG A 45 9.96 5.08 -3.82
CA ARG A 45 10.83 5.29 -4.98
C ARG A 45 10.08 5.82 -6.20
N MET A 46 8.76 5.88 -6.11
CA MET A 46 7.93 6.29 -7.21
C MET A 46 6.67 6.92 -6.68
N GLU A 47 6.28 8.03 -7.27
CA GLU A 47 5.05 8.69 -6.87
C GLU A 47 3.89 8.13 -7.70
N PRO A 48 2.83 7.70 -7.05
CA PRO A 48 1.69 7.18 -7.78
C PRO A 48 0.89 8.30 -8.43
N THR A 49 0.25 7.97 -9.56
CA THR A 49 -0.68 8.90 -10.18
C THR A 49 -1.95 8.98 -9.35
N ARG A 50 -2.79 9.96 -9.62
CA ARG A 50 -4.07 10.07 -8.94
C ARG A 50 -4.91 8.82 -9.11
N ARG A 51 -4.91 8.28 -10.32
CA ARG A 51 -5.68 7.07 -10.59
C ARG A 51 -5.14 5.90 -9.77
N CYS A 52 -3.83 5.78 -9.71
CA CYS A 52 -3.20 4.72 -8.95
C CYS A 52 -3.57 4.84 -7.47
N ILE A 53 -3.54 6.07 -6.94
CA ILE A 53 -3.92 6.31 -5.56
C ILE A 53 -5.34 5.86 -5.32
N ALA A 54 -6.26 6.23 -6.20
CA ALA A 54 -7.67 5.87 -6.04
C ALA A 54 -7.85 4.35 -6.04
N GLU A 55 -7.15 3.68 -6.93
CA GLU A 55 -7.28 2.23 -7.03
C GLU A 55 -6.66 1.52 -5.82
N ILE A 56 -5.56 2.03 -5.32
CA ILE A 56 -4.95 1.45 -4.12
C ILE A 56 -5.86 1.68 -2.90
N VAL A 57 -6.43 2.87 -2.78
CA VAL A 57 -7.35 3.15 -1.68
C VAL A 57 -8.54 2.22 -1.73
N ALA A 58 -9.13 2.03 -2.92
CA ALA A 58 -10.27 1.14 -3.07
C ALA A 58 -9.92 -0.30 -2.69
N ALA A 59 -8.73 -0.76 -3.12
CA ALA A 59 -8.28 -2.10 -2.79
C ALA A 59 -8.10 -2.24 -1.28
N CYS A 60 -7.53 -1.24 -0.64
CA CYS A 60 -7.32 -1.30 0.80
C CYS A 60 -8.64 -1.33 1.56
N ARG A 61 -9.64 -0.60 1.07
CA ARG A 61 -10.97 -0.66 1.69
C ARG A 61 -11.53 -2.06 1.61
N ARG A 62 -11.42 -2.69 0.45
CA ARG A 62 -11.96 -4.04 0.27
C ARG A 62 -11.22 -5.04 1.14
N LEU A 63 -9.92 -4.92 1.24
CA LEU A 63 -9.13 -5.88 1.99
C LEU A 63 -9.30 -5.72 3.50
N SER A 64 -9.48 -4.51 3.98
CA SER A 64 -9.58 -4.26 5.41
C SER A 64 -11.02 -4.19 5.91
N HIS A 65 -11.98 -4.05 5.00
CA HIS A 65 -13.40 -3.93 5.35
C HIS A 65 -13.68 -2.72 6.22
N LYS A 66 -12.93 -1.65 6.01
CA LYS A 66 -13.16 -0.42 6.75
C LYS A 66 -12.84 0.78 5.88
N PRO A 67 -13.33 1.97 6.25
CA PRO A 67 -13.05 3.15 5.46
C PRO A 67 -11.56 3.48 5.49
N VAL A 68 -11.05 3.88 4.34
CA VAL A 68 -9.66 4.26 4.19
C VAL A 68 -9.61 5.53 3.36
N ARG A 69 -8.84 6.50 3.82
CA ARG A 69 -8.67 7.75 3.08
C ARG A 69 -7.30 7.75 2.42
N ALA A 70 -7.23 8.45 1.29
CA ALA A 70 -5.95 8.56 0.59
C ALA A 70 -4.87 9.15 1.49
N SER A 71 -5.24 10.09 2.38
CA SER A 71 -4.26 10.72 3.27
C SER A 71 -3.69 9.75 4.29
N GLU A 72 -4.35 8.62 4.52
CA GLU A 72 -3.80 7.61 5.42
C GLU A 72 -2.71 6.80 4.76
N LEU A 73 -2.72 6.76 3.44
CA LEU A 73 -1.79 5.92 2.68
C LEU A 73 -0.68 6.71 2.00
N PHE A 74 -0.93 7.98 1.72
CA PHE A 74 0.01 8.78 0.94
C PHE A 74 0.17 10.17 1.52
N GLU A 75 1.37 10.72 1.34
CA GLU A 75 1.58 12.13 1.64
C GLU A 75 1.04 12.92 0.46
N LEU A 76 -0.05 13.61 0.69
CA LEU A 76 -0.71 14.29 -0.41
C LEU A 76 -0.23 15.73 -0.61
N GLY A 77 0.62 16.17 0.24
CA GLY A 77 1.14 17.49 0.18
C GLY A 77 0.08 18.46 0.58
N ASP A 78 0.15 19.53 0.48
CA ASP A 78 -0.83 20.39 0.79
C ASP A 78 -0.70 21.49 0.61
#